data_f2f232a3aec6bbdd770ed4fe482afc8b
#
_entry.id   f2f232a3aec6bbdd770ed4fe482afc8b
#
_cell.length_a   1.000
_cell.length_b   1.000
_cell.length_c   1.000
_cell.angle_alpha   90.00
_cell.angle_beta   90.00
_cell.angle_gamma   90.00
#
_symmetry.space_group_name_H-M   'P 1'
#
loop_
_entity.id
_entity.type
_entity.pdbx_description
1 polymer ?
#
loop_
_entity_poly.entity_id
_entity_poly.type
_entity_poly.pdbx_seq_one_letter_code
_entity_poly.pdbx_strand_id
1 'polypeptide(L)'
;QQGISLPYYGILDGKIISEATAILDGSIAQNSDGLVDEKTAYLSAFRTIPEYQGKGYFSKLFRYMLEDLKNRGYEKVTLGVEPEETENKEIYFHYGFTEHIKNGVESYPDGTTIEVEYFGKQLSH
;
A
#
# COMPACT_ATOMS: atom_id res chain seq x y z
N GLN A 1 12.40 -14.81 -12.10
CA GLN A 1 11.20 -14.00 -12.25
C GLN A 1 11.43 -12.56 -11.83
N GLN A 2 10.95 -11.65 -12.56
CA GLN A 2 11.05 -10.26 -12.22
C GLN A 2 10.05 -9.88 -11.16
N GLY A 3 10.41 -8.93 -10.31
CA GLY A 3 9.59 -8.56 -9.18
C GLY A 3 8.36 -7.77 -9.57
N ILE A 4 7.30 -8.45 -9.96
CA ILE A 4 6.04 -7.77 -10.23
C ILE A 4 5.30 -7.42 -8.95
N SER A 5 5.62 -8.09 -7.86
CA SER A 5 5.16 -7.69 -6.55
C SER A 5 6.25 -7.99 -5.53
N LEU A 6 6.26 -7.22 -4.46
CA LEU A 6 7.31 -7.32 -3.45
C LEU A 6 6.65 -7.33 -2.07
N PRO A 7 6.61 -8.49 -1.41
CA PRO A 7 5.98 -8.57 -0.09
C PRO A 7 6.94 -8.11 1.01
N TYR A 8 6.37 -7.52 2.04
CA TYR A 8 7.11 -7.11 3.23
C TYR A 8 6.42 -7.71 4.44
N TYR A 9 7.20 -8.20 5.38
CA TYR A 9 6.67 -8.89 6.54
C TYR A 9 7.23 -8.31 7.82
N GLY A 10 6.37 -8.17 8.84
CA GLY A 10 6.83 -7.92 10.19
C GLY A 10 6.88 -9.24 10.93
N ILE A 11 8.04 -9.56 11.51
CA ILE A 11 8.25 -10.85 12.15
C ILE A 11 8.60 -10.63 13.62
N LEU A 12 7.93 -11.37 14.49
CA LEU A 12 8.18 -11.32 15.93
C LEU A 12 8.26 -12.74 16.43
N ASP A 13 9.41 -13.08 17.07
CA ASP A 13 9.65 -14.42 17.61
C ASP A 13 9.40 -15.51 16.57
N GLY A 14 9.85 -15.27 15.34
CA GLY A 14 9.72 -16.25 14.27
C GLY A 14 8.34 -16.33 13.63
N LYS A 15 7.41 -15.47 14.04
CA LYS A 15 6.04 -15.50 13.55
C LYS A 15 5.76 -14.24 12.73
N ILE A 16 5.11 -14.43 11.58
CA ILE A 16 4.72 -13.28 10.76
C ILE A 16 3.48 -12.65 11.39
N ILE A 17 3.60 -11.40 11.84
CA ILE A 17 2.52 -10.71 12.52
C ILE A 17 1.91 -9.58 11.70
N SER A 18 2.60 -9.13 10.65
CA SER A 18 2.04 -8.11 9.76
C SER A 18 2.62 -8.30 8.38
N GLU A 19 1.91 -7.80 7.38
CA GLU A 19 2.38 -7.88 6.01
C GLU A 19 1.84 -6.72 5.18
N ALA A 20 2.57 -6.39 4.13
CA ALA A 20 2.18 -5.40 3.14
C ALA A 20 2.84 -5.78 1.84
N THR A 21 2.24 -5.40 0.71
CA THR A 21 2.78 -5.76 -0.60
C THR A 21 2.88 -4.51 -1.46
N ALA A 22 4.01 -4.37 -2.13
CA ALA A 22 4.19 -3.33 -3.15
C ALA A 22 4.05 -4.00 -4.51
N ILE A 23 3.14 -3.47 -5.32
CA ILE A 23 2.91 -3.96 -6.68
C ILE A 23 3.71 -3.08 -7.61
N LEU A 24 4.60 -3.71 -8.38
CA LEU A 24 5.56 -3.03 -9.24
C LEU A 24 5.20 -3.12 -10.72
N ASP A 25 4.17 -3.89 -11.05
CA ASP A 25 3.73 -4.08 -12.44
C ASP A 25 2.23 -3.86 -12.50
N GLY A 26 1.81 -2.89 -13.30
CA GLY A 26 0.40 -2.52 -13.39
C GLY A 26 -0.49 -3.61 -13.95
N SER A 27 0.10 -4.65 -14.56
CA SER A 27 -0.72 -5.72 -15.13
C SER A 27 -1.47 -6.53 -14.08
N ILE A 28 -1.07 -6.44 -12.80
CA ILE A 28 -1.72 -7.21 -11.75
C ILE A 28 -2.54 -6.35 -10.79
N ALA A 29 -2.69 -5.07 -11.08
CA ALA A 29 -3.46 -4.16 -10.22
C ALA A 29 -4.64 -3.61 -11.00
N GLN A 30 -5.82 -3.57 -10.37
CA GLN A 30 -6.98 -2.93 -10.97
C GLN A 30 -6.75 -1.41 -11.00
N ASN A 31 -7.29 -0.78 -12.04
CA ASN A 31 -7.25 0.68 -12.14
C ASN A 31 -5.83 1.24 -12.08
N SER A 32 -4.87 0.52 -12.68
CA SER A 32 -3.45 0.82 -12.48
C SER A 32 -2.97 2.11 -13.13
N ASP A 33 -3.74 2.69 -14.06
CA ASP A 33 -3.34 3.95 -14.70
C ASP A 33 -3.11 5.02 -13.65
N GLY A 34 -1.90 5.57 -13.62
CA GLY A 34 -1.54 6.58 -12.64
C GLY A 34 -1.14 6.03 -11.28
N LEU A 35 -1.26 4.72 -11.07
CA LEU A 35 -0.94 4.10 -9.79
C LEU A 35 0.37 3.32 -9.82
N VAL A 36 0.76 2.80 -10.98
CA VAL A 36 1.98 2.00 -11.10
C VAL A 36 2.68 2.39 -12.39
N ASP A 37 3.99 2.64 -12.30
CA ASP A 37 4.85 2.77 -13.47
C ASP A 37 6.27 2.45 -13.03
N GLU A 38 7.25 2.74 -13.88
CA GLU A 38 8.63 2.34 -13.57
C GLU A 38 9.22 3.07 -12.37
N LYS A 39 8.59 4.14 -11.90
CA LYS A 39 9.05 4.91 -10.74
C LYS A 39 8.01 4.97 -9.63
N THR A 40 6.87 4.33 -9.82
CA THR A 40 5.75 4.39 -8.87
C THR A 40 5.31 2.99 -8.52
N ALA A 41 5.22 2.70 -7.22
CA ALA A 41 4.74 1.41 -6.72
C ALA A 41 3.37 1.60 -6.08
N TYR A 42 2.51 0.60 -6.22
CA TYR A 42 1.19 0.60 -5.62
C TYR A 42 1.19 -0.31 -4.40
N LEU A 43 0.77 0.21 -3.27
CA LEU A 43 0.81 -0.53 -2.01
C LEU A 43 -0.54 -1.15 -1.74
N SER A 44 -0.54 -2.43 -1.37
CA SER A 44 -1.79 -3.15 -1.12
C SER A 44 -1.58 -4.27 -0.11
N ALA A 45 -2.68 -4.97 0.21
CA ALA A 45 -2.65 -6.16 1.07
C ALA A 45 -2.06 -5.89 2.45
N PHE A 46 -2.39 -4.74 3.01
CA PHE A 46 -1.96 -4.40 4.38
C PHE A 46 -2.72 -5.26 5.38
N ARG A 47 -1.97 -5.87 6.30
CA ARG A 47 -2.60 -6.72 7.30
C ARG A 47 -1.73 -6.83 8.54
N THR A 48 -2.35 -6.82 9.71
CA THR A 48 -1.69 -7.09 10.97
C THR A 48 -2.59 -8.01 11.77
N ILE A 49 -1.99 -9.03 12.37
CA ILE A 49 -2.75 -9.97 13.21
C ILE A 49 -3.42 -9.17 14.34
N PRO A 50 -4.72 -9.41 14.62
CA PRO A 50 -5.47 -8.57 15.55
C PRO A 50 -4.82 -8.37 16.92
N GLU A 51 -4.20 -9.41 17.47
CA GLU A 51 -3.59 -9.31 18.81
C GLU A 51 -2.36 -8.40 18.82
N TYR A 52 -1.83 -8.04 17.65
CA TYR A 52 -0.67 -7.15 17.55
C TYR A 52 -1.02 -5.77 17.01
N GLN A 53 -2.29 -5.51 16.76
CA GLN A 53 -2.71 -4.20 16.26
C GLN A 53 -2.59 -3.17 17.37
N GLY A 54 -2.33 -1.91 16.96
CA GLY A 54 -2.25 -0.81 17.90
C GLY A 54 -0.97 -0.76 18.71
N LYS A 55 0.03 -1.57 18.38
CA LYS A 55 1.28 -1.63 19.12
C LYS A 55 2.48 -1.11 18.36
N GLY A 56 2.24 -0.49 17.20
CA GLY A 56 3.32 0.11 16.42
C GLY A 56 4.01 -0.82 15.44
N TYR A 57 3.63 -2.09 15.39
CA TYR A 57 4.30 -3.03 14.48
C TYR A 57 4.05 -2.67 13.03
N PHE A 58 2.82 -2.33 12.69
CA PHE A 58 2.52 -1.94 11.31
C PHE A 58 3.26 -0.67 10.92
N SER A 59 3.35 0.30 11.83
CA SER A 59 4.09 1.52 11.55
C SER A 59 5.55 1.23 11.21
N LYS A 60 6.18 0.32 11.96
CA LYS A 60 7.57 -0.03 11.67
C LYS A 60 7.70 -0.68 10.31
N LEU A 61 6.80 -1.60 9.99
CA LEU A 61 6.81 -2.27 8.69
C LEU A 61 6.61 -1.26 7.57
N PHE A 62 5.65 -0.37 7.75
CA PHE A 62 5.30 0.60 6.73
C PHE A 62 6.47 1.54 6.44
N ARG A 63 7.12 2.03 7.50
CA ARG A 63 8.28 2.92 7.32
C ARG A 63 9.44 2.18 6.67
N TYR A 64 9.65 0.92 7.05
CA TYR A 64 10.70 0.12 6.41
C TYR A 64 10.41 -0.06 4.93
N MET A 65 9.17 -0.37 4.58
CA MET A 65 8.79 -0.56 3.18
C MET A 65 9.00 0.71 2.36
N LEU A 66 8.59 1.86 2.89
CA LEU A 66 8.78 3.12 2.16
C LEU A 66 10.26 3.43 1.96
N GLU A 67 11.07 3.18 2.98
CA GLU A 67 12.51 3.42 2.86
C GLU A 67 13.16 2.47 1.86
N ASP A 68 12.74 1.20 1.88
CA ASP A 68 13.29 0.22 0.95
C ASP A 68 12.91 0.56 -0.49
N LEU A 69 11.67 0.97 -0.74
CA LEU A 69 11.25 1.35 -2.07
C LEU A 69 12.01 2.57 -2.56
N LYS A 70 12.22 3.56 -1.68
CA LYS A 70 13.01 4.72 -2.02
C LYS A 70 14.43 4.33 -2.41
N ASN A 71 15.02 3.41 -1.65
CA ASN A 71 16.39 2.95 -1.93
C ASN A 71 16.48 2.16 -3.22
N ARG A 72 15.38 1.57 -3.67
CA ARG A 72 15.32 0.85 -4.94
C ARG A 72 15.11 1.78 -6.12
N GLY A 73 14.95 3.08 -5.88
CA GLY A 73 14.82 4.05 -6.96
C GLY A 73 13.41 4.48 -7.25
N TYR A 74 12.43 4.04 -6.48
CA TYR A 74 11.05 4.50 -6.67
C TYR A 74 10.91 5.90 -6.14
N GLU A 75 10.14 6.72 -6.85
CA GLU A 75 9.97 8.13 -6.53
C GLU A 75 8.61 8.43 -5.94
N LYS A 76 7.65 7.51 -6.11
CA LYS A 76 6.30 7.74 -5.66
C LYS A 76 5.67 6.41 -5.27
N VAL A 77 4.80 6.45 -4.27
CA VAL A 77 3.98 5.30 -3.90
C VAL A 77 2.53 5.72 -3.86
N THR A 78 1.64 4.78 -4.17
CA THR A 78 0.20 5.02 -4.19
C THR A 78 -0.50 3.94 -3.40
N LEU A 79 -1.72 4.23 -2.99
CA LEU A 79 -2.57 3.22 -2.33
C LEU A 79 -4.03 3.59 -2.54
N GLY A 80 -4.92 2.63 -2.28
CA GLY A 80 -6.34 2.84 -2.35
C GLY A 80 -6.98 2.64 -0.99
N VAL A 81 -8.03 3.40 -0.72
CA VAL A 81 -8.77 3.29 0.53
C VAL A 81 -10.24 3.52 0.22
N GLU A 82 -11.12 2.79 0.90
CA GLU A 82 -12.56 2.97 0.73
C GLU A 82 -12.97 4.29 1.38
N PRO A 83 -13.90 5.03 0.76
CA PRO A 83 -14.29 6.33 1.30
C PRO A 83 -14.81 6.30 2.74
N GLU A 84 -15.36 5.16 3.14
CA GLU A 84 -15.92 5.01 4.49
C GLU A 84 -14.87 4.70 5.54
N GLU A 85 -13.64 4.37 5.13
CA GLU A 85 -12.57 4.02 6.07
C GLU A 85 -11.86 5.28 6.54
N THR A 86 -12.58 6.10 7.30
CA THR A 86 -12.05 7.41 7.67
C THR A 86 -10.82 7.30 8.57
N GLU A 87 -10.77 6.29 9.44
CA GLU A 87 -9.60 6.10 10.30
C GLU A 87 -8.37 5.76 9.48
N ASN A 88 -8.52 4.87 8.48
CA ASN A 88 -7.40 4.50 7.61
C ASN A 88 -6.95 5.69 6.79
N LYS A 89 -7.89 6.50 6.30
CA LYS A 89 -7.53 7.69 5.54
C LYS A 89 -6.68 8.64 6.39
N GLU A 90 -7.06 8.83 7.66
CA GLU A 90 -6.29 9.70 8.54
C GLU A 90 -4.88 9.16 8.77
N ILE A 91 -4.76 7.85 8.93
CA ILE A 91 -3.46 7.22 9.12
C ILE A 91 -2.59 7.45 7.89
N TYR A 92 -3.13 7.22 6.69
CA TYR A 92 -2.36 7.39 5.48
C TYR A 92 -2.01 8.85 5.23
N PHE A 93 -2.94 9.77 5.53
CA PHE A 93 -2.64 11.20 5.42
C PHE A 93 -1.51 11.58 6.36
N HIS A 94 -1.48 11.00 7.56
CA HIS A 94 -0.40 11.25 8.50
C HIS A 94 0.95 10.81 7.94
N TYR A 95 0.97 9.74 7.16
CA TYR A 95 2.20 9.28 6.51
C TYR A 95 2.54 10.07 5.25
N GLY A 96 1.68 11.00 4.85
CA GLY A 96 1.98 11.86 3.71
C GLY A 96 1.27 11.49 2.42
N PHE A 97 0.32 10.56 2.45
CA PHE A 97 -0.46 10.20 1.26
C PHE A 97 -1.59 11.21 1.09
N THR A 98 -1.22 12.42 0.66
CA THR A 98 -2.15 13.54 0.60
C THR A 98 -2.54 13.91 -0.82
N GLU A 99 -1.91 13.34 -1.83
CA GLU A 99 -2.24 13.65 -3.22
C GLU A 99 -3.39 12.74 -3.66
N HIS A 100 -4.56 13.30 -3.87
CA HIS A 100 -5.70 12.54 -4.41
C HIS A 100 -5.48 12.34 -5.90
N ILE A 101 -5.35 11.08 -6.33
CA ILE A 101 -5.04 10.77 -7.72
C ILE A 101 -6.31 10.59 -8.52
N LYS A 102 -7.21 9.74 -8.05
CA LYS A 102 -8.47 9.47 -8.74
C LYS A 102 -9.34 8.60 -7.86
N ASN A 103 -10.60 8.43 -8.27
CA ASN A 103 -11.49 7.44 -7.69
C ASN A 103 -11.66 6.33 -8.71
N GLY A 104 -11.90 5.12 -8.22
CA GLY A 104 -12.13 3.98 -9.06
C GLY A 104 -13.06 2.98 -8.41
N VAL A 105 -13.28 1.87 -9.13
CA VAL A 105 -14.11 0.78 -8.63
C VAL A 105 -13.30 -0.50 -8.77
N GLU A 106 -13.22 -1.27 -7.68
CA GLU A 106 -12.56 -2.57 -7.71
C GLU A 106 -13.60 -3.65 -7.66
N SER A 107 -13.39 -4.68 -8.48
CA SER A 107 -14.30 -5.82 -8.59
C SER A 107 -13.70 -7.04 -7.93
N TYR A 108 -14.55 -7.86 -7.31
CA TYR A 108 -14.12 -9.06 -6.63
C TYR A 108 -14.70 -10.28 -7.35
N PRO A 109 -14.08 -11.46 -7.15
CA PRO A 109 -14.55 -12.67 -7.85
C PRO A 109 -16.00 -13.06 -7.59
N ASP A 110 -16.57 -12.64 -6.47
CA ASP A 110 -17.96 -12.95 -6.14
C ASP A 110 -18.95 -11.99 -6.79
N GLY A 111 -18.46 -11.07 -7.62
CA GLY A 111 -19.33 -10.15 -8.34
C GLY A 111 -19.57 -8.82 -7.65
N THR A 112 -19.06 -8.64 -6.42
CA THR A 112 -19.23 -7.37 -5.73
C THR A 112 -18.26 -6.34 -6.25
N THR A 113 -18.62 -5.07 -6.09
CA THR A 113 -17.74 -3.95 -6.43
C THR A 113 -17.67 -2.98 -5.25
N ILE A 114 -16.54 -2.31 -5.13
CA ILE A 114 -16.29 -1.37 -4.05
C ILE A 114 -15.68 -0.11 -4.64
N GLU A 115 -16.18 1.05 -4.21
CA GLU A 115 -15.58 2.33 -4.58
C GLU A 115 -14.30 2.52 -3.79
N VAL A 116 -13.27 3.06 -4.45
CA VAL A 116 -11.94 3.24 -3.85
C VAL A 116 -11.45 4.64 -4.23
N GLU A 117 -10.87 5.33 -3.25
CA GLU A 117 -10.15 6.57 -3.49
C GLU A 117 -8.66 6.27 -3.48
N TYR A 118 -7.93 6.77 -4.48
CA TYR A 118 -6.50 6.51 -4.59
C TYR A 118 -5.70 7.75 -4.25
N PHE A 119 -4.70 7.56 -3.40
CA PHE A 119 -3.84 8.65 -2.93
C PHE A 119 -2.39 8.29 -3.15
N GLY A 120 -1.56 9.32 -3.27
CA GLY A 120 -0.15 9.14 -3.50
C GLY A 120 0.72 9.93 -2.54
N LYS A 121 1.96 9.50 -2.44
CA LYS A 121 2.98 10.13 -1.64
C LYS A 121 4.29 10.15 -2.42
N GLN A 122 4.94 11.29 -2.45
CA GLN A 122 6.28 11.38 -3.04
C GLN A 122 7.30 10.82 -2.05
N LEU A 123 8.21 10.00 -2.56
CA LEU A 123 9.33 9.50 -1.78
C LEU A 123 10.49 10.47 -1.98
N SER A 124 10.41 11.60 -1.32
CA SER A 124 11.37 12.68 -1.56
C SER A 124 12.72 12.37 -0.92
N HIS A 125 13.69 13.12 -1.36
CA HIS A 125 15.07 12.94 -0.94
C HIS A 125 15.61 14.20 -0.30
#